data_492ab4de44d14ff2b08adad6c764162c
#
_entry.id   492ab4de44d14ff2b08adad6c764162c
#
_cell.length_a   1.000
_cell.length_b   1.000
_cell.length_c   1.000
_cell.angle_alpha   90.00
_cell.angle_beta   90.00
_cell.angle_gamma   90.00
#
_symmetry.space_group_name_H-M   'P 1'
#
loop_
_entity.id
_entity.type
_entity.pdbx_description
1 polymer ?
#
loop_
_entity_poly.entity_id
_entity_poly.type
_entity_poly.pdbx_seq_one_letter_code
_entity_poly.pdbx_strand_id
1 'polypeptide(L)'
;MVLLLTCLWLNRWLRLDVLLCLALLTLPLANVLQRVVEAGSSEVEARTTAPGEPAMDPQTKVRDFWQGELQRNYPFAPGRQPPFDVVLLHVCSLSWDDLDALGLGGRDVFGRFDLVFDQFNSVTSYSGPSMLRLMRANCGQTPHDKLYKPAPDRCGLLQQLHLAGYQVQAYLNHDGQFDGFAEALQGETTVRIQTPVRWPGTPAALKAFDGSPIAGDHAALTAWRASLSASAPPQALYYNTVTLHDGNRVPDAPALDMMDSYRQRLEVLLHDIDRFIGDIERSGRPTLVVLMPEHGAALRKGAQHIAGLRETPWPEITRVPVAVKLMGLDAQRPADLVRPIRVSGPTSYLSFAVLLADLMAQPDPWQVLRAAPQALPRVAFVSDNGETLVTLDEQAMWLRTASSGWQHLSRPEAPAPRIHREEP
;
A
#
# COMPACT_ATOMS: atom_id res chain seq x y z
N MET A 1 -48.56 44.00 34.20
CA MET A 1 -47.69 44.96 33.51
C MET A 1 -46.29 45.05 34.07
N VAL A 2 -46.14 45.07 35.43
CA VAL A 2 -44.81 45.13 36.08
C VAL A 2 -43.94 43.87 35.83
N LEU A 3 -44.52 42.67 35.89
CA LEU A 3 -43.79 41.41 35.65
C LEU A 3 -43.26 41.27 34.20
N LEU A 4 -43.94 41.81 33.21
CA LEU A 4 -43.49 41.77 31.81
C LEU A 4 -42.34 42.73 31.57
N LEU A 5 -42.33 43.89 32.26
CA LEU A 5 -41.24 44.86 32.15
C LEU A 5 -39.97 44.35 32.88
N THR A 6 -40.11 43.66 33.99
CA THR A 6 -38.95 43.03 34.67
C THR A 6 -38.37 41.87 33.86
N CYS A 7 -39.15 41.02 33.22
CA CYS A 7 -38.64 39.95 32.36
C CYS A 7 -37.94 40.50 31.11
N LEU A 8 -38.45 41.58 30.50
CA LEU A 8 -37.79 42.24 29.36
C LEU A 8 -36.47 42.94 29.77
N TRP A 9 -36.43 43.51 30.98
CA TRP A 9 -35.22 44.14 31.54
C TRP A 9 -34.17 43.09 31.89
N LEU A 10 -34.54 41.98 32.51
CA LEU A 10 -33.63 40.86 32.84
C LEU A 10 -33.07 40.21 31.52
N ASN A 11 -33.91 40.05 30.51
CA ASN A 11 -33.48 39.46 29.22
C ASN A 11 -32.50 40.37 28.47
N ARG A 12 -32.60 41.70 28.67
CA ARG A 12 -31.66 42.67 28.09
C ARG A 12 -30.28 42.66 28.81
N TRP A 13 -30.27 42.43 30.13
CA TRP A 13 -29.03 42.33 30.90
C TRP A 13 -28.32 41.00 30.61
N LEU A 14 -29.04 39.88 30.58
CA LEU A 14 -28.51 38.57 30.20
C LEU A 14 -27.89 38.57 28.80
N ARG A 15 -28.48 39.29 27.84
CA ARG A 15 -27.91 39.40 26.49
C ARG A 15 -26.64 40.28 26.47
N LEU A 16 -26.54 41.25 27.32
CA LEU A 16 -25.30 42.07 27.45
C LEU A 16 -24.17 41.24 28.06
N ASP A 17 -24.45 40.46 29.09
CA ASP A 17 -23.46 39.58 29.72
C ASP A 17 -22.99 38.45 28.75
N VAL A 18 -23.88 37.86 27.97
CA VAL A 18 -23.52 36.85 26.97
C VAL A 18 -22.65 37.47 25.86
N LEU A 19 -22.99 38.68 25.40
CA LEU A 19 -22.17 39.37 24.41
C LEU A 19 -20.80 39.78 24.96
N LEU A 20 -20.74 40.19 26.23
CA LEU A 20 -19.49 40.51 26.91
C LEU A 20 -18.63 39.24 27.13
N CYS A 21 -19.22 38.13 27.51
CA CYS A 21 -18.53 36.84 27.63
C CYS A 21 -18.02 36.35 26.26
N LEU A 22 -18.81 36.47 25.21
CA LEU A 22 -18.39 36.15 23.84
C LEU A 22 -17.26 37.05 23.37
N ALA A 23 -17.31 38.34 23.63
CA ALA A 23 -16.24 39.29 23.29
C ALA A 23 -14.95 39.03 24.10
N LEU A 24 -15.05 38.65 25.38
CA LEU A 24 -13.88 38.30 26.21
C LEU A 24 -13.27 36.94 25.84
N LEU A 25 -14.05 36.00 25.25
CA LEU A 25 -13.54 34.73 24.74
C LEU A 25 -12.90 34.84 23.34
N THR A 26 -13.37 35.77 22.50
CA THR A 26 -12.86 35.94 21.15
C THR A 26 -11.54 36.75 21.09
N LEU A 27 -11.31 37.67 22.01
CA LEU A 27 -10.08 38.49 22.08
C LEU A 27 -8.80 37.67 22.35
N PRO A 28 -8.74 36.73 23.30
CA PRO A 28 -7.56 35.86 23.46
C PRO A 28 -7.38 34.89 22.33
N LEU A 29 -8.49 34.40 21.70
CA LEU A 29 -8.41 33.47 20.57
C LEU A 29 -7.83 34.15 19.31
N ALA A 30 -8.22 35.37 19.02
CA ALA A 30 -7.67 36.17 17.93
C ALA A 30 -6.15 36.46 18.12
N ASN A 31 -5.73 36.79 19.37
CA ASN A 31 -4.32 36.98 19.68
C ASN A 31 -3.49 35.70 19.64
N VAL A 32 -4.08 34.54 19.97
CA VAL A 32 -3.41 33.22 19.84
C VAL A 32 -3.30 32.83 18.37
N LEU A 33 -4.34 33.02 17.57
CA LEU A 33 -4.30 32.77 16.11
C LEU A 33 -3.27 33.71 15.42
N GLN A 34 -3.22 34.98 15.80
CA GLN A 34 -2.27 35.91 15.21
C GLN A 34 -0.82 35.56 15.59
N ARG A 35 -0.56 35.14 16.82
CA ARG A 35 0.76 34.64 17.25
C ARG A 35 1.15 33.30 16.59
N VAL A 36 0.19 32.43 16.31
CA VAL A 36 0.44 31.19 15.58
C VAL A 36 0.74 31.47 14.10
N VAL A 37 0.06 32.45 13.50
CA VAL A 37 0.35 32.90 12.13
C VAL A 37 1.68 33.63 12.05
N GLU A 38 2.01 34.48 13.02
CA GLU A 38 3.30 35.20 13.06
C GLU A 38 4.47 34.28 13.42
N ALA A 39 4.28 33.27 14.29
CA ALA A 39 5.28 32.24 14.57
C ALA A 39 5.50 31.28 13.39
N GLY A 40 4.49 31.07 12.54
CA GLY A 40 4.61 30.31 11.31
C GLY A 40 5.26 31.05 10.14
N SER A 41 5.40 32.39 10.24
CA SER A 41 5.99 33.22 9.19
C SER A 41 7.43 33.68 9.47
N SER A 42 7.99 33.38 10.64
CA SER A 42 9.33 33.80 11.02
C SER A 42 10.26 32.61 11.25
N GLU A 43 10.57 31.87 10.22
CA GLU A 43 11.79 31.07 10.04
C GLU A 43 11.71 30.16 8.80
N VAL A 44 11.54 30.80 7.65
CA VAL A 44 12.07 30.24 6.42
C VAL A 44 12.96 31.28 5.80
N GLU A 45 14.16 31.45 6.37
CA GLU A 45 15.26 32.08 5.64
C GLU A 45 15.54 31.23 4.40
N ALA A 46 15.17 31.77 3.25
CA ALA A 46 15.56 31.26 1.96
C ALA A 46 17.10 31.17 1.88
N ARG A 47 17.67 29.99 2.05
CA ARG A 47 19.01 29.72 1.54
C ARG A 47 18.94 29.82 0.03
N THR A 48 19.38 30.94 -0.50
CA THR A 48 19.68 31.14 -1.92
C THR A 48 20.77 30.14 -2.32
N THR A 49 20.38 29.05 -2.91
CA THR A 49 21.29 28.17 -3.67
C THR A 49 21.55 28.85 -5.02
N ALA A 50 22.79 28.72 -5.51
CA ALA A 50 23.27 29.24 -6.78
C ALA A 50 22.34 28.85 -7.96
N PRO A 51 22.34 29.61 -9.09
CA PRO A 51 21.45 29.35 -10.22
C PRO A 51 21.85 28.05 -10.91
N GLY A 52 21.22 26.96 -10.46
CA GLY A 52 21.09 25.73 -11.23
C GLY A 52 19.93 25.88 -12.22
N GLU A 53 19.88 25.05 -13.24
CA GLU A 53 18.79 25.01 -14.23
C GLU A 53 17.42 25.21 -13.57
N PRO A 54 16.49 25.96 -14.21
CA PRO A 54 15.19 26.23 -13.61
C PRO A 54 14.51 24.91 -13.26
N ALA A 55 14.29 24.66 -11.98
CA ALA A 55 13.60 23.47 -11.50
C ALA A 55 12.25 23.37 -12.24
N MET A 56 12.03 22.25 -12.91
CA MET A 56 10.80 22.04 -13.69
C MET A 56 9.59 22.23 -12.75
N ASP A 57 8.63 23.05 -13.18
CA ASP A 57 7.37 23.25 -12.45
C ASP A 57 6.70 21.91 -12.08
N PRO A 58 6.39 21.66 -10.80
CA PRO A 58 5.83 20.38 -10.35
C PRO A 58 4.53 20.01 -11.06
N GLN A 59 3.71 20.98 -11.46
CA GLN A 59 2.50 20.75 -12.25
C GLN A 59 2.83 20.15 -13.62
N THR A 60 3.82 20.70 -14.29
CA THR A 60 4.31 20.20 -15.59
C THR A 60 4.89 18.80 -15.44
N LYS A 61 5.72 18.57 -14.43
CA LYS A 61 6.30 17.25 -14.15
C LYS A 61 5.26 16.16 -13.92
N VAL A 62 4.24 16.44 -13.13
CA VAL A 62 3.17 15.47 -12.85
C VAL A 62 2.29 15.25 -14.08
N ARG A 63 1.99 16.30 -14.84
CA ARG A 63 1.27 16.17 -16.11
C ARG A 63 2.02 15.27 -17.10
N ASP A 64 3.30 15.51 -17.28
CA ASP A 64 4.15 14.76 -18.20
C ASP A 64 4.33 13.30 -17.74
N PHE A 65 4.42 13.07 -16.41
CA PHE A 65 4.39 11.74 -15.84
C PHE A 65 3.10 10.99 -16.23
N TRP A 66 1.92 11.57 -16.01
CA TRP A 66 0.66 10.93 -16.37
C TRP A 66 0.52 10.69 -17.87
N GLN A 67 0.98 11.62 -18.70
CA GLN A 67 0.99 11.44 -20.16
C GLN A 67 1.90 10.28 -20.58
N GLY A 68 3.07 10.17 -19.98
CA GLY A 68 3.98 9.05 -20.21
C GLY A 68 3.40 7.72 -19.77
N GLU A 69 2.80 7.66 -18.57
CA GLU A 69 2.19 6.44 -18.06
C GLU A 69 1.02 5.95 -18.94
N LEU A 70 0.19 6.84 -19.47
CA LEU A 70 -0.92 6.47 -20.36
C LEU A 70 -0.49 5.74 -21.64
N GLN A 71 0.78 5.90 -22.08
CA GLN A 71 1.33 5.23 -23.25
C GLN A 71 1.94 3.87 -22.93
N ARG A 72 2.09 3.54 -21.65
CA ARG A 72 2.77 2.31 -21.22
C ARG A 72 1.75 1.19 -21.03
N ASN A 73 2.00 0.06 -21.64
CA ASN A 73 1.29 -1.19 -21.36
C ASN A 73 2.23 -2.38 -21.60
N TYR A 74 1.98 -3.47 -20.88
CA TYR A 74 2.79 -4.68 -20.96
C TYR A 74 1.87 -5.91 -20.87
N PRO A 75 1.25 -6.30 -21.99
CA PRO A 75 0.39 -7.48 -22.02
C PRO A 75 1.22 -8.76 -21.85
N PHE A 76 0.63 -9.78 -21.26
CA PHE A 76 1.27 -11.08 -21.15
C PHE A 76 1.19 -11.81 -22.49
N ALA A 77 2.24 -12.59 -22.81
CA ALA A 77 2.26 -13.38 -24.05
C ALA A 77 1.25 -14.54 -23.95
N PRO A 78 0.29 -14.65 -24.87
CA PRO A 78 -0.65 -15.76 -24.86
C PRO A 78 0.03 -17.06 -25.33
N GLY A 79 -0.51 -18.21 -24.86
CA GLY A 79 -0.27 -19.50 -25.49
C GLY A 79 0.96 -20.30 -25.04
N ARG A 80 1.69 -19.90 -24.01
CA ARG A 80 2.68 -20.74 -23.34
C ARG A 80 2.05 -21.43 -22.13
N GLN A 81 2.42 -22.69 -21.88
CA GLN A 81 2.05 -23.33 -20.62
C GLN A 81 2.73 -22.57 -19.47
N PRO A 82 1.97 -22.08 -18.49
CA PRO A 82 2.54 -21.37 -17.36
C PRO A 82 3.57 -22.24 -16.60
N PRO A 83 4.74 -21.70 -16.24
CA PRO A 83 5.82 -22.52 -15.66
C PRO A 83 5.63 -22.78 -14.16
N PHE A 84 4.75 -22.03 -13.49
CA PHE A 84 4.49 -22.07 -12.04
C PHE A 84 3.08 -21.53 -11.73
N ASP A 85 2.57 -21.84 -10.55
CA ASP A 85 1.40 -21.14 -10.01
C ASP A 85 1.81 -19.71 -9.55
N VAL A 86 0.85 -18.79 -9.54
CA VAL A 86 1.05 -17.41 -9.04
C VAL A 86 0.15 -17.20 -7.83
N VAL A 87 0.73 -16.74 -6.73
CA VAL A 87 0.00 -16.35 -5.52
C VAL A 87 0.34 -14.89 -5.19
N LEU A 88 -0.62 -14.01 -5.35
CA LEU A 88 -0.50 -12.58 -5.02
C LEU A 88 -1.10 -12.33 -3.64
N LEU A 89 -0.25 -12.09 -2.64
CA LEU A 89 -0.65 -11.74 -1.27
C LEU A 89 -0.72 -10.22 -1.17
N HIS A 90 -1.90 -9.65 -1.30
CA HIS A 90 -2.15 -8.21 -1.23
C HIS A 90 -2.52 -7.86 0.22
N VAL A 91 -1.60 -7.18 0.93
CA VAL A 91 -1.66 -6.99 2.38
C VAL A 91 -1.99 -5.55 2.72
N CYS A 92 -3.09 -5.34 3.42
CA CYS A 92 -3.43 -4.01 3.94
C CYS A 92 -2.46 -3.59 5.05
N SER A 93 -1.98 -2.34 4.98
CA SER A 93 -1.27 -1.63 6.04
C SER A 93 0.12 -2.18 6.41
N LEU A 94 1.05 -2.24 5.45
CA LEU A 94 2.47 -2.53 5.70
C LEU A 94 3.37 -1.68 4.80
N SER A 95 4.16 -0.78 5.40
CA SER A 95 5.21 -0.01 4.72
C SER A 95 6.60 -0.30 5.30
N TRP A 96 7.63 0.21 4.62
CA TRP A 96 8.97 0.20 5.19
C TRP A 96 9.06 1.02 6.47
N ASP A 97 8.34 2.15 6.55
CA ASP A 97 8.31 3.01 7.73
C ASP A 97 7.64 2.32 8.93
N ASP A 98 6.62 1.50 8.71
CA ASP A 98 6.00 0.69 9.76
C ASP A 98 6.99 -0.32 10.35
N LEU A 99 7.80 -0.98 9.50
CA LEU A 99 8.86 -1.88 9.97
C LEU A 99 9.93 -1.13 10.76
N ASP A 100 10.33 0.05 10.30
CA ASP A 100 11.29 0.90 11.01
C ASP A 100 10.73 1.37 12.36
N ALA A 101 9.45 1.73 12.42
CA ALA A 101 8.76 2.12 13.65
C ALA A 101 8.77 1.01 14.72
N LEU A 102 8.73 -0.24 14.27
CA LEU A 102 8.80 -1.41 15.14
C LEU A 102 10.24 -1.88 15.46
N GLY A 103 11.26 -1.19 14.95
CA GLY A 103 12.67 -1.59 15.08
C GLY A 103 13.03 -2.82 14.24
N LEU A 104 12.25 -3.14 13.22
CA LEU A 104 12.44 -4.26 12.31
C LEU A 104 13.14 -3.87 10.99
N GLY A 105 13.34 -2.58 10.73
CA GLY A 105 13.87 -2.07 9.47
C GLY A 105 15.30 -2.56 9.13
N GLY A 106 16.09 -2.89 10.13
CA GLY A 106 17.44 -3.49 9.98
C GLY A 106 17.47 -5.02 10.03
N ARG A 107 16.33 -5.67 10.27
CA ARG A 107 16.23 -7.13 10.33
C ARG A 107 15.90 -7.70 8.97
N ASP A 108 16.31 -8.95 8.75
CA ASP A 108 16.00 -9.67 7.52
C ASP A 108 14.58 -10.27 7.57
N VAL A 109 13.56 -9.38 7.67
CA VAL A 109 12.15 -9.78 7.70
C VAL A 109 11.75 -10.56 6.44
N PHE A 110 12.44 -10.31 5.32
CA PHE A 110 12.17 -10.92 4.03
C PHE A 110 13.27 -11.88 3.54
N GLY A 111 14.13 -12.40 4.44
CA GLY A 111 15.26 -13.29 4.09
C GLY A 111 14.86 -14.59 3.40
N ARG A 112 13.63 -15.03 3.57
CA ARG A 112 13.10 -16.18 2.82
C ARG A 112 12.74 -15.87 1.37
N PHE A 113 12.55 -14.59 1.01
CA PHE A 113 12.24 -14.20 -0.34
C PHE A 113 13.49 -14.15 -1.23
N ASP A 114 13.29 -14.25 -2.52
CA ASP A 114 14.37 -14.27 -3.50
C ASP A 114 14.66 -12.89 -4.08
N LEU A 115 13.65 -12.01 -4.13
CA LEU A 115 13.78 -10.63 -4.59
C LEU A 115 12.91 -9.70 -3.73
N VAL A 116 13.43 -8.50 -3.42
CA VAL A 116 12.75 -7.48 -2.61
C VAL A 116 12.92 -6.11 -3.25
N PHE A 117 11.83 -5.35 -3.34
CA PHE A 117 11.81 -3.98 -3.82
C PHE A 117 11.97 -3.00 -2.66
N ASP A 118 13.00 -2.15 -2.72
CA ASP A 118 13.27 -1.15 -1.67
C ASP A 118 12.44 0.12 -1.81
N GLN A 119 12.05 0.46 -3.05
CA GLN A 119 11.36 1.71 -3.38
C GLN A 119 10.13 1.46 -4.26
N PHE A 120 9.34 0.46 -3.93
CA PHE A 120 8.07 0.25 -4.62
C PHE A 120 7.03 1.26 -4.10
N ASN A 121 6.47 2.07 -5.02
CA ASN A 121 5.42 3.02 -4.71
C ASN A 121 4.05 2.42 -4.99
N SER A 122 3.21 2.26 -3.96
CA SER A 122 1.82 1.82 -4.08
C SER A 122 0.87 2.94 -4.55
N VAL A 123 1.39 4.16 -4.75
CA VAL A 123 0.73 5.33 -5.34
C VAL A 123 -0.36 5.96 -4.46
N THR A 124 -0.96 5.23 -3.55
CA THR A 124 -2.07 5.69 -2.71
C THR A 124 -1.94 5.17 -1.28
N SER A 125 -2.61 5.79 -0.35
CA SER A 125 -2.68 5.37 1.05
C SER A 125 -4.01 4.72 1.45
N TYR A 126 -4.81 4.28 0.46
CA TYR A 126 -6.11 3.63 0.67
C TYR A 126 -6.21 2.31 -0.08
N SER A 127 -6.88 1.32 0.53
CA SER A 127 -6.98 -0.06 0.03
C SER A 127 -7.71 -0.16 -1.32
N GLY A 128 -8.86 0.49 -1.47
CA GLY A 128 -9.63 0.46 -2.72
C GLY A 128 -8.83 0.93 -3.93
N PRO A 129 -8.28 2.16 -3.92
CA PRO A 129 -7.42 2.65 -5.00
C PRO A 129 -6.16 1.81 -5.22
N SER A 130 -5.54 1.23 -4.17
CA SER A 130 -4.38 0.35 -4.30
C SER A 130 -4.74 -0.94 -5.02
N MET A 131 -5.84 -1.57 -4.64
CA MET A 131 -6.37 -2.75 -5.30
C MET A 131 -6.67 -2.48 -6.77
N LEU A 132 -7.35 -1.39 -7.12
CA LEU A 132 -7.63 -1.03 -8.50
C LEU A 132 -6.36 -0.84 -9.32
N ARG A 133 -5.30 -0.25 -8.74
CA ARG A 133 -4.00 -0.07 -9.41
C ARG A 133 -3.29 -1.40 -9.64
N LEU A 134 -3.34 -2.32 -8.69
CA LEU A 134 -2.82 -3.67 -8.87
C LEU A 134 -3.61 -4.43 -9.94
N MET A 135 -4.94 -4.36 -9.90
CA MET A 135 -5.78 -5.03 -10.92
C MET A 135 -5.49 -4.52 -12.34
N ARG A 136 -4.95 -3.31 -12.49
CA ARG A 136 -4.61 -2.68 -13.76
C ARG A 136 -3.10 -2.56 -14.01
N ALA A 137 -2.30 -3.39 -13.34
CA ALA A 137 -0.84 -3.32 -13.34
C ALA A 137 -0.19 -3.49 -14.72
N ASN A 138 -0.88 -4.10 -15.68
CA ASN A 138 -0.39 -4.28 -17.05
C ASN A 138 -0.37 -2.97 -17.87
N CYS A 139 -0.91 -1.88 -17.34
CA CYS A 139 -0.80 -0.53 -17.89
C CYS A 139 -0.09 0.40 -16.90
N GLY A 140 0.41 1.52 -17.42
CA GLY A 140 0.96 2.59 -16.57
C GLY A 140 -0.12 3.22 -15.69
N GLN A 141 0.32 3.93 -14.67
CA GLN A 141 -0.55 4.52 -13.66
C GLN A 141 -1.49 5.58 -14.24
N THR A 142 -2.70 5.66 -13.73
CA THR A 142 -3.67 6.70 -14.08
C THR A 142 -3.87 7.67 -12.92
N PRO A 143 -4.21 8.96 -13.19
CA PRO A 143 -4.65 9.89 -12.16
C PRO A 143 -5.82 9.32 -11.35
N HIS A 144 -5.93 9.70 -10.09
CA HIS A 144 -6.95 9.16 -9.17
C HIS A 144 -8.39 9.38 -9.68
N ASP A 145 -8.69 10.54 -10.25
CA ASP A 145 -10.01 10.87 -10.80
C ASP A 145 -10.46 9.96 -11.97
N LYS A 146 -9.50 9.32 -12.63
CA LYS A 146 -9.75 8.38 -13.74
C LYS A 146 -9.72 6.92 -13.30
N LEU A 147 -9.24 6.65 -12.09
CA LEU A 147 -9.09 5.28 -11.58
C LEU A 147 -10.42 4.53 -11.47
N TYR A 148 -11.52 5.22 -11.20
CA TYR A 148 -12.85 4.63 -11.05
C TYR A 148 -13.65 4.52 -12.37
N LYS A 149 -13.01 4.84 -13.49
CA LYS A 149 -13.58 4.63 -14.83
C LYS A 149 -13.14 3.27 -15.37
N PRO A 150 -13.95 2.63 -16.24
CA PRO A 150 -13.56 1.37 -16.87
C PRO A 150 -12.17 1.48 -17.52
N ALA A 151 -11.34 0.47 -17.31
CA ALA A 151 -10.04 0.34 -17.96
C ALA A 151 -10.14 -0.60 -19.18
N PRO A 152 -9.24 -0.47 -20.18
CA PRO A 152 -9.16 -1.44 -21.25
C PRO A 152 -8.77 -2.83 -20.73
N ASP A 153 -9.35 -3.90 -21.29
CA ASP A 153 -9.08 -5.31 -20.88
C ASP A 153 -7.60 -5.68 -20.87
N ARG A 154 -6.82 -5.10 -21.78
CA ARG A 154 -5.36 -5.31 -21.82
C ARG A 154 -4.62 -4.85 -20.56
N CYS A 155 -5.24 -3.99 -19.74
CA CYS A 155 -4.68 -3.51 -18.49
C CYS A 155 -4.97 -4.46 -17.33
N GLY A 156 -5.99 -5.32 -17.45
CA GLY A 156 -6.50 -6.17 -16.38
C GLY A 156 -5.54 -7.30 -16.02
N LEU A 157 -4.88 -7.24 -14.86
CA LEU A 157 -3.91 -8.24 -14.41
C LEU A 157 -4.50 -9.65 -14.37
N LEU A 158 -5.65 -9.83 -13.72
CA LEU A 158 -6.29 -11.14 -13.61
C LEU A 158 -6.80 -11.64 -14.97
N GLN A 159 -7.28 -10.73 -15.82
CA GLN A 159 -7.66 -11.06 -17.19
C GLN A 159 -6.47 -11.52 -18.03
N GLN A 160 -5.32 -10.82 -17.90
CA GLN A 160 -4.11 -11.21 -18.62
C GLN A 160 -3.55 -12.54 -18.12
N LEU A 161 -3.62 -12.84 -16.82
CA LEU A 161 -3.28 -14.17 -16.27
C LEU A 161 -4.21 -15.26 -16.83
N HIS A 162 -5.51 -14.99 -16.92
CA HIS A 162 -6.45 -15.94 -17.54
C HIS A 162 -6.11 -16.20 -19.01
N LEU A 163 -5.83 -15.16 -19.80
CA LEU A 163 -5.42 -15.30 -21.20
C LEU A 163 -4.07 -16.02 -21.36
N ALA A 164 -3.19 -15.93 -20.36
CA ALA A 164 -1.93 -16.68 -20.31
C ALA A 164 -2.11 -18.16 -19.91
N GLY A 165 -3.34 -18.62 -19.63
CA GLY A 165 -3.66 -20.04 -19.36
C GLY A 165 -3.79 -20.39 -17.88
N TYR A 166 -3.83 -19.41 -16.97
CA TYR A 166 -4.08 -19.68 -15.55
C TYR A 166 -5.56 -19.85 -15.25
N GLN A 167 -5.85 -20.75 -14.31
CA GLN A 167 -7.13 -20.75 -13.61
C GLN A 167 -7.07 -19.70 -12.49
N VAL A 168 -7.77 -18.60 -12.68
CA VAL A 168 -7.71 -17.45 -11.78
C VAL A 168 -8.74 -17.60 -10.66
N GLN A 169 -8.33 -17.23 -9.43
CA GLN A 169 -9.19 -17.22 -8.24
C GLN A 169 -8.92 -15.96 -7.42
N ALA A 170 -9.94 -15.49 -6.70
CA ALA A 170 -9.84 -14.33 -5.81
C ALA A 170 -10.41 -14.66 -4.43
N TYR A 171 -9.62 -14.49 -3.38
CA TYR A 171 -9.96 -14.79 -1.99
C TYR A 171 -9.68 -13.58 -1.10
N LEU A 172 -10.56 -13.32 -0.15
CA LEU A 172 -10.38 -12.30 0.90
C LEU A 172 -10.40 -13.01 2.26
N ASN A 173 -9.59 -12.58 3.24
CA ASN A 173 -9.73 -13.08 4.61
C ASN A 173 -10.81 -12.35 5.42
N HIS A 174 -11.51 -11.41 4.81
CA HIS A 174 -12.58 -10.57 5.34
C HIS A 174 -13.83 -10.61 4.44
N ASP A 175 -14.92 -9.98 4.85
CA ASP A 175 -16.17 -9.99 4.10
C ASP A 175 -16.17 -9.06 2.85
N GLY A 176 -15.23 -8.11 2.79
CA GLY A 176 -15.09 -7.17 1.69
C GLY A 176 -16.14 -6.05 1.65
N GLN A 177 -16.94 -5.88 2.70
CA GLN A 177 -18.04 -4.90 2.71
C GLN A 177 -17.54 -3.48 2.95
N PHE A 178 -16.48 -3.34 3.76
CA PHE A 178 -15.94 -2.02 4.07
C PHE A 178 -15.54 -1.26 2.80
N ASP A 179 -16.02 -0.04 2.66
CA ASP A 179 -15.78 0.86 1.51
C ASP A 179 -16.10 0.23 0.14
N GLY A 180 -16.98 -0.76 0.10
CA GLY A 180 -17.36 -1.43 -1.14
C GLY A 180 -16.24 -2.23 -1.81
N PHE A 181 -15.21 -2.66 -1.05
CA PHE A 181 -13.99 -3.28 -1.59
C PHE A 181 -14.28 -4.50 -2.48
N ALA A 182 -15.14 -5.44 -2.03
CA ALA A 182 -15.47 -6.63 -2.82
C ALA A 182 -16.24 -6.29 -4.10
N GLU A 183 -17.10 -5.27 -4.07
CA GLU A 183 -17.83 -4.79 -5.25
C GLU A 183 -16.87 -4.16 -6.26
N ALA A 184 -15.97 -3.29 -5.81
CA ALA A 184 -14.95 -2.68 -6.65
C ALA A 184 -14.02 -3.73 -7.27
N LEU A 185 -13.56 -4.72 -6.50
CA LEU A 185 -12.77 -5.84 -7.02
C LEU A 185 -13.57 -6.69 -8.03
N GLN A 186 -14.86 -6.95 -7.78
CA GLN A 186 -15.72 -7.69 -8.70
C GLN A 186 -15.88 -6.96 -10.04
N GLY A 187 -15.82 -5.63 -10.04
CA GLY A 187 -15.80 -4.81 -11.26
C GLY A 187 -14.55 -5.00 -12.14
N GLU A 188 -13.44 -5.44 -11.56
CA GLU A 188 -12.16 -5.64 -12.25
C GLU A 188 -11.93 -7.11 -12.69
N THR A 189 -12.83 -8.04 -12.33
CA THR A 189 -12.66 -9.47 -12.65
C THR A 189 -13.97 -10.18 -12.88
N THR A 190 -13.98 -11.14 -13.77
CA THR A 190 -15.11 -12.06 -13.98
C THR A 190 -15.10 -13.23 -12.98
N VAL A 191 -14.04 -13.37 -12.20
CA VAL A 191 -13.88 -14.43 -11.21
C VAL A 191 -14.70 -14.11 -9.96
N ARG A 192 -15.43 -15.13 -9.46
CA ARG A 192 -16.19 -14.98 -8.21
C ARG A 192 -15.27 -14.83 -7.02
N ILE A 193 -15.45 -13.76 -6.25
CA ILE A 193 -14.68 -13.51 -5.04
C ILE A 193 -15.15 -14.46 -3.93
N GLN A 194 -14.19 -15.10 -3.26
CA GLN A 194 -14.42 -15.96 -2.09
C GLN A 194 -14.14 -15.19 -0.80
N THR A 195 -15.05 -15.27 0.16
CA THR A 195 -14.94 -14.63 1.47
C THR A 195 -15.07 -15.66 2.59
N PRO A 196 -14.67 -15.40 3.85
CA PRO A 196 -14.70 -16.36 4.96
C PRO A 196 -16.06 -16.99 5.23
N VAL A 197 -17.14 -16.25 4.97
CA VAL A 197 -18.52 -16.78 5.10
C VAL A 197 -18.74 -18.05 4.25
N ARG A 198 -17.92 -18.27 3.26
CA ARG A 198 -17.98 -19.41 2.34
C ARG A 198 -16.97 -20.51 2.64
N TRP A 199 -16.19 -20.38 3.73
CA TRP A 199 -15.23 -21.40 4.16
C TRP A 199 -15.71 -22.06 5.45
N PRO A 200 -16.55 -23.10 5.37
CA PRO A 200 -17.04 -23.78 6.55
C PRO A 200 -15.87 -24.30 7.41
N GLY A 201 -15.89 -24.01 8.71
CA GLY A 201 -14.91 -24.52 9.66
C GLY A 201 -13.62 -23.68 9.78
N THR A 202 -13.47 -22.55 9.10
CA THR A 202 -12.35 -21.64 9.34
C THR A 202 -12.72 -20.69 10.49
N PRO A 203 -12.08 -20.79 11.66
CA PRO A 203 -12.39 -19.90 12.78
C PRO A 203 -11.94 -18.48 12.50
N ALA A 204 -12.66 -17.50 13.03
CA ALA A 204 -12.20 -16.12 13.02
C ALA A 204 -10.95 -16.01 13.91
N ALA A 205 -9.84 -15.56 13.33
CA ALA A 205 -8.61 -15.28 14.07
C ALA A 205 -8.62 -13.88 14.68
N LEU A 206 -9.27 -12.92 13.99
CA LEU A 206 -9.40 -11.54 14.43
C LEU A 206 -10.86 -11.06 14.28
N LYS A 207 -11.18 -9.96 14.96
CA LYS A 207 -12.36 -9.13 14.71
C LYS A 207 -11.91 -7.80 14.10
N ALA A 208 -12.57 -7.39 13.05
CA ALA A 208 -12.40 -6.07 12.47
C ALA A 208 -12.93 -4.97 13.42
N PHE A 209 -12.62 -3.71 13.10
CA PHE A 209 -13.07 -2.55 13.89
C PHE A 209 -14.62 -2.44 13.96
N ASP A 210 -15.34 -2.92 12.93
CA ASP A 210 -16.81 -3.00 12.87
C ASP A 210 -17.38 -4.26 13.52
N GLY A 211 -16.52 -5.16 14.03
CA GLY A 211 -16.89 -6.42 14.67
C GLY A 211 -17.03 -7.61 13.73
N SER A 212 -16.88 -7.43 12.41
CA SER A 212 -16.93 -8.53 11.46
C SER A 212 -15.75 -9.51 11.66
N PRO A 213 -15.92 -10.81 11.36
CA PRO A 213 -14.88 -11.80 11.55
C PRO A 213 -13.81 -11.71 10.44
N ILE A 214 -12.53 -11.87 10.83
CA ILE A 214 -11.40 -11.99 9.94
C ILE A 214 -10.80 -13.38 10.09
N ALA A 215 -10.67 -14.13 8.99
CA ALA A 215 -10.05 -15.45 8.99
C ALA A 215 -8.52 -15.35 9.16
N GLY A 216 -7.90 -16.36 9.79
CA GLY A 216 -6.44 -16.47 9.84
C GLY A 216 -5.85 -16.70 8.46
N ASP A 217 -4.75 -16.05 8.16
CA ASP A 217 -4.16 -16.04 6.82
C ASP A 217 -3.68 -17.44 6.39
N HIS A 218 -2.96 -18.15 7.26
CA HIS A 218 -2.52 -19.52 6.95
C HIS A 218 -3.72 -20.46 6.76
N ALA A 219 -4.76 -20.34 7.56
CA ALA A 219 -5.95 -21.19 7.44
C ALA A 219 -6.68 -20.96 6.11
N ALA A 220 -6.83 -19.69 5.70
CA ALA A 220 -7.44 -19.30 4.44
C ALA A 220 -6.65 -19.83 3.23
N LEU A 221 -5.35 -19.61 3.22
CA LEU A 221 -4.45 -20.04 2.15
C LEU A 221 -4.35 -21.57 2.08
N THR A 222 -4.36 -22.27 3.22
CA THR A 222 -4.41 -23.74 3.29
C THR A 222 -5.73 -24.28 2.75
N ALA A 223 -6.86 -23.66 3.08
CA ALA A 223 -8.17 -24.05 2.55
C ALA A 223 -8.23 -23.89 1.04
N TRP A 224 -7.70 -22.78 0.50
CA TRP A 224 -7.55 -22.61 -0.94
C TRP A 224 -6.73 -23.75 -1.56
N ARG A 225 -5.54 -24.02 -1.01
CA ARG A 225 -4.67 -25.05 -1.53
C ARG A 225 -5.30 -26.45 -1.47
N ALA A 226 -5.99 -26.78 -0.39
CA ALA A 226 -6.68 -28.05 -0.22
C ALA A 226 -7.84 -28.25 -1.21
N SER A 227 -8.36 -27.16 -1.79
CA SER A 227 -9.39 -27.20 -2.83
C SER A 227 -8.85 -27.63 -4.21
N LEU A 228 -7.51 -27.62 -4.39
CA LEU A 228 -6.85 -27.95 -5.64
C LEU A 228 -6.57 -29.45 -5.74
N SER A 229 -6.88 -30.07 -6.86
CA SER A 229 -6.45 -31.43 -7.16
C SER A 229 -4.94 -31.47 -7.47
N ALA A 230 -4.32 -32.64 -7.32
CA ALA A 230 -2.90 -32.84 -7.68
C ALA A 230 -2.63 -32.56 -9.18
N SER A 231 -3.64 -32.78 -10.03
CA SER A 231 -3.60 -32.55 -11.48
C SER A 231 -4.21 -31.20 -11.88
N ALA A 232 -4.44 -30.28 -10.92
CA ALA A 232 -5.01 -28.99 -11.24
C ALA A 232 -4.13 -28.23 -12.26
N PRO A 233 -4.74 -27.54 -13.24
CA PRO A 233 -4.00 -26.68 -14.15
C PRO A 233 -3.28 -25.57 -13.38
N PRO A 234 -2.38 -24.81 -14.03
CA PRO A 234 -1.73 -23.68 -13.39
C PRO A 234 -2.73 -22.71 -12.75
N GLN A 235 -2.48 -22.30 -11.51
CA GLN A 235 -3.36 -21.46 -10.70
C GLN A 235 -2.80 -20.04 -10.58
N ALA A 236 -3.69 -19.05 -10.59
CA ALA A 236 -3.36 -17.69 -10.18
C ALA A 236 -4.33 -17.27 -9.08
N LEU A 237 -3.82 -17.10 -7.87
CA LEU A 237 -4.59 -16.63 -6.71
C LEU A 237 -4.30 -15.14 -6.47
N TYR A 238 -5.34 -14.33 -6.43
CA TYR A 238 -5.35 -13.06 -5.73
C TYR A 238 -5.90 -13.28 -4.33
N TYR A 239 -5.10 -12.99 -3.33
CA TYR A 239 -5.47 -13.08 -1.91
C TYR A 239 -5.32 -11.73 -1.24
N ASN A 240 -6.40 -11.18 -0.70
CA ASN A 240 -6.36 -9.94 0.06
C ASN A 240 -6.56 -10.20 1.56
N THR A 241 -5.73 -9.56 2.37
CA THR A 241 -5.78 -9.67 3.82
C THR A 241 -5.78 -8.30 4.49
N VAL A 242 -6.69 -8.14 5.45
CA VAL A 242 -6.79 -6.97 6.32
C VAL A 242 -6.24 -7.22 7.72
N THR A 243 -5.45 -8.27 7.92
CA THR A 243 -4.88 -8.64 9.24
C THR A 243 -4.21 -7.46 9.94
N LEU A 244 -3.52 -6.57 9.20
CA LEU A 244 -2.83 -5.41 9.77
C LEU A 244 -3.67 -4.13 9.79
N HIS A 245 -4.92 -4.15 9.29
CA HIS A 245 -5.76 -2.96 9.28
C HIS A 245 -5.96 -2.42 10.70
N ASP A 246 -5.92 -1.10 10.85
CA ASP A 246 -6.11 -0.44 12.14
C ASP A 246 -7.47 -0.77 12.76
N GLY A 247 -7.53 -0.82 14.10
CA GLY A 247 -8.73 -1.20 14.87
C GLY A 247 -9.05 -2.69 14.89
N ASN A 248 -8.35 -3.53 14.12
CA ASN A 248 -8.49 -4.99 14.21
C ASN A 248 -7.89 -5.51 15.52
N ARG A 249 -8.52 -6.51 16.12
CA ARG A 249 -8.14 -7.05 17.42
C ARG A 249 -8.30 -8.56 17.51
N VAL A 250 -7.50 -9.17 18.36
CA VAL A 250 -7.69 -10.57 18.76
C VAL A 250 -8.95 -10.65 19.61
N PRO A 251 -9.89 -11.57 19.32
CA PRO A 251 -11.08 -11.77 20.16
C PRO A 251 -10.70 -12.06 21.62
N ASP A 252 -11.44 -11.46 22.54
CA ASP A 252 -11.31 -11.67 24.00
C ASP A 252 -9.92 -11.36 24.60
N ALA A 253 -8.99 -10.77 23.81
CA ALA A 253 -7.71 -10.29 24.31
C ALA A 253 -7.86 -8.92 25.00
N PRO A 254 -6.99 -8.61 26.00
CA PRO A 254 -6.89 -7.26 26.54
C PRO A 254 -6.68 -6.21 25.46
N ALA A 255 -7.20 -5.01 25.68
CA ALA A 255 -6.92 -3.88 24.78
C ALA A 255 -5.42 -3.54 24.84
N LEU A 256 -4.78 -3.56 23.68
CA LEU A 256 -3.41 -3.11 23.49
C LEU A 256 -3.41 -1.71 22.89
N ASP A 257 -2.34 -0.96 23.08
CA ASP A 257 -2.14 0.25 22.30
C ASP A 257 -1.95 -0.07 20.80
N MET A 258 -1.98 0.95 19.97
CA MET A 258 -1.91 0.80 18.51
C MET A 258 -0.63 0.08 18.07
N MET A 259 0.50 0.43 18.68
CA MET A 259 1.81 -0.11 18.30
C MET A 259 1.96 -1.58 18.68
N ASP A 260 1.59 -1.94 19.90
CA ASP A 260 1.67 -3.32 20.39
C ASP A 260 0.65 -4.23 19.70
N SER A 261 -0.59 -3.73 19.48
CA SER A 261 -1.60 -4.44 18.70
C SER A 261 -1.12 -4.71 17.26
N TYR A 262 -0.52 -3.73 16.62
CA TYR A 262 0.00 -3.89 15.27
C TYR A 262 1.18 -4.87 15.25
N ARG A 263 2.14 -4.75 16.18
CA ARG A 263 3.28 -5.67 16.32
C ARG A 263 2.82 -7.12 16.42
N GLN A 264 1.88 -7.41 17.32
CA GLN A 264 1.32 -8.75 17.51
C GLN A 264 0.70 -9.31 16.22
N ARG A 265 -0.08 -8.51 15.51
CA ARG A 265 -0.72 -8.93 14.26
C ARG A 265 0.28 -9.10 13.11
N LEU A 266 1.32 -8.28 13.06
CA LEU A 266 2.41 -8.42 12.09
C LEU A 266 3.20 -9.73 12.31
N GLU A 267 3.52 -10.07 13.55
CA GLU A 267 4.20 -11.34 13.90
C GLU A 267 3.36 -12.54 13.46
N VAL A 268 2.03 -12.50 13.72
CA VAL A 268 1.11 -13.55 13.28
C VAL A 268 1.07 -13.65 11.75
N LEU A 269 0.92 -12.53 11.05
CA LEU A 269 0.88 -12.50 9.59
C LEU A 269 2.17 -13.07 8.97
N LEU A 270 3.33 -12.61 9.43
CA LEU A 270 4.62 -13.08 8.93
C LEU A 270 4.81 -14.58 9.19
N HIS A 271 4.41 -15.06 10.39
CA HIS A 271 4.42 -16.47 10.70
C HIS A 271 3.49 -17.30 9.80
N ASP A 272 2.29 -16.80 9.55
CA ASP A 272 1.31 -17.47 8.68
C ASP A 272 1.79 -17.55 7.22
N ILE A 273 2.41 -16.49 6.73
CA ILE A 273 3.03 -16.47 5.39
C ILE A 273 4.22 -17.45 5.34
N ASP A 274 5.07 -17.47 6.37
CA ASP A 274 6.22 -18.39 6.46
C ASP A 274 5.77 -19.86 6.45
N ARG A 275 4.73 -20.20 7.20
CA ARG A 275 4.12 -21.54 7.21
C ARG A 275 3.57 -21.90 5.82
N PHE A 276 2.85 -20.98 5.18
CA PHE A 276 2.30 -21.20 3.86
C PHE A 276 3.39 -21.44 2.80
N ILE A 277 4.48 -20.64 2.83
CA ILE A 277 5.67 -20.88 1.98
C ILE A 277 6.23 -22.27 2.22
N GLY A 278 6.38 -22.68 3.48
CA GLY A 278 6.85 -24.02 3.84
C GLY A 278 5.91 -25.14 3.34
N ASP A 279 4.60 -24.91 3.34
CA ASP A 279 3.62 -25.88 2.79
C ASP A 279 3.78 -26.03 1.27
N ILE A 280 4.04 -24.94 0.56
CA ILE A 280 4.29 -24.96 -0.88
C ILE A 280 5.62 -25.68 -1.19
N GLU A 281 6.69 -25.34 -0.49
CA GLU A 281 8.02 -25.98 -0.65
C GLU A 281 7.92 -27.49 -0.48
N ARG A 282 7.19 -27.97 0.55
CA ARG A 282 6.96 -29.42 0.79
C ARG A 282 6.16 -30.08 -0.31
N SER A 283 5.30 -29.35 -1.00
CA SER A 283 4.52 -29.93 -2.09
C SER A 283 5.31 -30.15 -3.38
N GLY A 284 6.43 -29.48 -3.55
CA GLY A 284 7.25 -29.49 -4.76
C GLY A 284 6.58 -28.87 -5.99
N ARG A 285 5.37 -28.29 -5.86
CA ARG A 285 4.67 -27.65 -6.98
C ARG A 285 5.30 -26.29 -7.29
N PRO A 286 5.77 -26.05 -8.54
CA PRO A 286 6.35 -24.75 -8.89
C PRO A 286 5.37 -23.61 -8.60
N THR A 287 5.80 -22.63 -7.81
CA THR A 287 4.94 -21.52 -7.38
C THR A 287 5.74 -20.24 -7.19
N LEU A 288 5.21 -19.14 -7.70
CA LEU A 288 5.64 -17.78 -7.44
C LEU A 288 4.71 -17.15 -6.39
N VAL A 289 5.24 -16.82 -5.22
CA VAL A 289 4.53 -16.06 -4.19
C VAL A 289 5.02 -14.63 -4.22
N VAL A 290 4.10 -13.68 -4.29
CA VAL A 290 4.37 -12.25 -4.26
C VAL A 290 3.66 -11.65 -3.08
N LEU A 291 4.42 -11.15 -2.11
CA LEU A 291 3.93 -10.28 -1.05
C LEU A 291 3.90 -8.85 -1.58
N MET A 292 2.73 -8.24 -1.62
CA MET A 292 2.53 -6.88 -2.13
C MET A 292 1.62 -6.11 -1.17
N PRO A 293 2.19 -5.27 -0.30
CA PRO A 293 1.36 -4.42 0.55
C PRO A 293 0.64 -3.32 -0.24
N GLU A 294 -0.56 -2.95 0.24
CA GLU A 294 -1.40 -1.90 -0.34
C GLU A 294 -0.86 -0.49 -0.05
N HIS A 295 -0.49 -0.27 1.20
CA HIS A 295 0.03 0.98 1.76
C HIS A 295 0.49 0.72 3.20
N GLY A 296 1.08 1.71 3.86
CA GLY A 296 1.47 1.65 5.28
C GLY A 296 0.34 1.96 6.24
N ALA A 297 0.56 1.62 7.52
CA ALA A 297 -0.32 1.92 8.63
C ALA A 297 -0.14 3.35 9.18
N ALA A 298 0.97 4.02 8.85
CA ALA A 298 1.37 5.31 9.43
C ALA A 298 1.52 5.24 10.97
N LEU A 299 2.24 4.23 11.47
CA LEU A 299 2.33 3.92 12.91
C LEU A 299 2.93 5.05 13.74
N ARG A 300 3.85 5.82 13.18
CA ARG A 300 4.52 6.91 13.89
C ARG A 300 4.23 8.27 13.26
N LYS A 301 4.37 9.30 14.07
CA LYS A 301 4.37 10.68 13.59
C LYS A 301 5.58 10.89 12.66
N GLY A 302 5.35 11.42 11.47
CA GLY A 302 6.39 11.92 10.57
C GLY A 302 6.59 13.43 10.71
N ALA A 303 7.51 13.98 9.93
CA ALA A 303 7.72 15.44 9.90
C ALA A 303 6.48 16.18 9.39
N GLN A 304 5.69 15.53 8.53
CA GLN A 304 4.57 16.11 7.80
C GLN A 304 3.23 15.46 8.11
N HIS A 305 3.16 14.39 8.92
CA HIS A 305 1.92 13.68 9.22
C HIS A 305 1.81 13.25 10.69
N ILE A 306 0.58 13.08 11.13
CA ILE A 306 0.21 12.58 12.45
C ILE A 306 0.07 11.05 12.35
N ALA A 307 0.50 10.33 13.40
CA ALA A 307 0.33 8.88 13.46
C ALA A 307 -1.15 8.47 13.26
N GLY A 308 -1.38 7.45 12.45
CA GLY A 308 -2.71 6.94 12.11
C GLY A 308 -3.44 7.71 11.01
N LEU A 309 -2.99 8.93 10.62
CA LEU A 309 -3.61 9.71 9.55
C LEU A 309 -2.94 9.42 8.19
N ARG A 310 -3.75 9.16 7.17
CA ARG A 310 -3.30 8.71 5.85
C ARG A 310 -3.89 9.52 4.67
N GLU A 311 -4.49 10.68 4.95
CA GLU A 311 -5.14 11.52 3.93
C GLU A 311 -4.17 11.99 2.85
N THR A 312 -2.90 12.17 3.20
CA THR A 312 -1.86 12.50 2.24
C THR A 312 -0.99 11.27 1.98
N PRO A 313 -0.77 10.91 0.72
CA PRO A 313 -0.02 9.69 0.34
C PRO A 313 1.50 9.93 0.43
N TRP A 314 1.99 10.13 1.65
CA TRP A 314 3.40 10.35 1.95
C TRP A 314 4.27 9.17 1.55
N PRO A 315 5.57 9.38 1.23
CA PRO A 315 6.51 8.29 0.94
C PRO A 315 6.60 7.25 2.05
N GLU A 316 6.46 7.66 3.30
CA GLU A 316 6.46 6.80 4.49
C GLU A 316 5.29 5.81 4.48
N ILE A 317 4.19 6.18 3.82
CA ILE A 317 2.98 5.36 3.72
C ILE A 317 2.96 4.56 2.41
N THR A 318 3.40 5.16 1.30
CA THR A 318 3.25 4.54 -0.03
C THR A 318 4.46 3.76 -0.51
N ARG A 319 5.63 3.87 0.17
CA ARG A 319 6.76 2.99 -0.08
C ARG A 319 6.60 1.69 0.69
N VAL A 320 6.24 0.65 -0.05
CA VAL A 320 5.90 -0.66 0.51
C VAL A 320 6.94 -1.72 0.18
N PRO A 321 7.16 -2.71 1.07
CA PRO A 321 8.07 -3.84 0.83
C PRO A 321 7.40 -4.88 -0.07
N VAL A 322 7.58 -4.79 -1.38
CA VAL A 322 7.17 -5.88 -2.28
C VAL A 322 8.25 -6.94 -2.30
N ALA A 323 7.87 -8.21 -2.08
CA ALA A 323 8.80 -9.32 -2.02
C ALA A 323 8.31 -10.51 -2.86
N VAL A 324 9.25 -11.19 -3.53
CA VAL A 324 8.96 -12.28 -4.48
C VAL A 324 9.70 -13.53 -4.05
N LYS A 325 9.01 -14.66 -4.00
CA LYS A 325 9.54 -15.99 -3.70
C LYS A 325 9.20 -16.96 -4.82
N LEU A 326 10.22 -17.56 -5.42
CA LEU A 326 10.08 -18.60 -6.44
C LEU A 326 10.43 -19.96 -5.85
N MET A 327 9.55 -20.94 -5.95
CA MET A 327 9.69 -22.26 -5.38
C MET A 327 9.48 -23.36 -6.43
N GLY A 328 10.01 -24.55 -6.16
CA GLY A 328 9.87 -25.73 -7.01
C GLY A 328 10.71 -25.72 -8.30
N LEU A 329 11.55 -24.70 -8.49
CA LEU A 329 12.50 -24.57 -9.59
C LEU A 329 13.94 -24.39 -9.10
N ASP A 330 14.23 -24.88 -7.89
CA ASP A 330 15.52 -24.68 -7.22
C ASP A 330 16.69 -25.37 -7.93
N ALA A 331 16.44 -26.43 -8.68
CA ALA A 331 17.47 -27.09 -9.49
C ALA A 331 18.09 -26.20 -10.58
N GLN A 332 17.35 -25.16 -10.99
CA GLN A 332 17.79 -24.17 -11.98
C GLN A 332 18.45 -22.93 -11.33
N ARG A 333 18.41 -22.84 -9.99
CA ARG A 333 18.93 -21.68 -9.27
C ARG A 333 20.45 -21.63 -9.32
N PRO A 334 21.05 -20.51 -9.76
CA PRO A 334 22.50 -20.34 -9.71
C PRO A 334 23.04 -20.42 -8.28
N ALA A 335 24.12 -21.20 -8.09
CA ALA A 335 24.72 -21.40 -6.76
C ALA A 335 25.34 -20.12 -6.17
N ASP A 336 25.72 -19.18 -7.04
CA ASP A 336 26.32 -17.87 -6.68
C ASP A 336 25.29 -16.76 -6.46
N LEU A 337 23.98 -17.08 -6.54
CA LEU A 337 22.94 -16.09 -6.38
C LEU A 337 22.76 -15.67 -4.91
N VAL A 338 23.19 -14.45 -4.61
CA VAL A 338 22.94 -13.82 -3.28
C VAL A 338 21.46 -13.42 -3.19
N ARG A 339 20.81 -13.76 -2.08
CA ARG A 339 19.41 -13.49 -1.80
C ARG A 339 19.21 -12.77 -0.47
N PRO A 340 18.20 -11.94 -0.34
CA PRO A 340 17.32 -11.49 -1.43
C PRO A 340 18.04 -10.54 -2.40
N ILE A 341 17.70 -10.67 -3.69
CA ILE A 341 18.10 -9.69 -4.71
C ILE A 341 17.37 -8.39 -4.40
N ARG A 342 18.07 -7.25 -4.38
CA ARG A 342 17.47 -5.95 -4.05
C ARG A 342 17.22 -5.10 -5.30
N VAL A 343 15.97 -4.66 -5.50
CA VAL A 343 15.60 -3.67 -6.52
C VAL A 343 15.53 -2.31 -5.85
N SER A 344 16.64 -1.58 -5.87
CA SER A 344 16.81 -0.33 -5.09
C SER A 344 16.30 0.92 -5.81
N GLY A 345 15.93 0.84 -7.09
CA GLY A 345 15.39 2.00 -7.80
C GLY A 345 13.88 2.16 -7.66
N PRO A 346 13.36 3.35 -8.02
CA PRO A 346 11.94 3.64 -7.90
C PRO A 346 11.14 2.78 -8.89
N THR A 347 10.15 2.06 -8.38
CA THR A 347 9.29 1.13 -9.10
C THR A 347 7.84 1.27 -8.67
N SER A 348 6.92 0.70 -9.43
CA SER A 348 5.49 0.64 -9.12
C SER A 348 4.86 -0.56 -9.84
N TYR A 349 3.54 -0.65 -9.88
CA TYR A 349 2.77 -1.78 -10.39
C TYR A 349 3.18 -2.24 -11.80
N LEU A 350 3.46 -1.32 -12.74
CA LEU A 350 3.94 -1.70 -14.08
C LEU A 350 5.28 -2.45 -14.02
N SER A 351 6.20 -2.05 -13.12
CA SER A 351 7.47 -2.76 -12.95
C SER A 351 7.24 -4.21 -12.49
N PHE A 352 6.26 -4.42 -11.62
CA PHE A 352 5.83 -5.75 -11.20
C PHE A 352 5.21 -6.54 -12.36
N ALA A 353 4.31 -5.95 -13.15
CA ALA A 353 3.70 -6.62 -14.30
C ALA A 353 4.75 -7.04 -15.35
N VAL A 354 5.76 -6.20 -15.60
CA VAL A 354 6.90 -6.55 -16.45
C VAL A 354 7.68 -7.73 -15.89
N LEU A 355 8.03 -7.69 -14.58
CA LEU A 355 8.70 -8.81 -13.93
C LEU A 355 7.92 -10.11 -14.08
N LEU A 356 6.61 -10.09 -13.80
CA LEU A 356 5.76 -11.26 -13.89
C LEU A 356 5.67 -11.81 -15.32
N ALA A 357 5.54 -10.91 -16.31
CA ALA A 357 5.51 -11.29 -17.73
C ALA A 357 6.82 -11.96 -18.17
N ASP A 358 7.96 -11.39 -17.76
CA ASP A 358 9.29 -11.91 -18.11
C ASP A 358 9.53 -13.27 -17.42
N LEU A 359 9.14 -13.43 -16.15
CA LEU A 359 9.21 -14.71 -15.43
C LEU A 359 8.39 -15.80 -16.11
N MET A 360 7.23 -15.48 -16.69
CA MET A 360 6.40 -16.42 -17.44
C MET A 360 6.94 -16.71 -18.84
N ALA A 361 7.59 -15.74 -19.47
CA ALA A 361 8.02 -15.85 -20.87
C ALA A 361 9.39 -16.50 -21.05
N GLN A 362 10.30 -16.31 -20.10
CA GLN A 362 11.67 -16.79 -20.22
C GLN A 362 11.81 -18.25 -19.73
N PRO A 363 12.69 -19.05 -20.36
CA PRO A 363 12.91 -20.43 -19.97
C PRO A 363 13.64 -20.58 -18.62
N ASP A 364 14.39 -19.56 -18.19
CA ASP A 364 15.11 -19.51 -16.93
C ASP A 364 14.63 -18.32 -16.07
N PRO A 365 13.67 -18.54 -15.16
CA PRO A 365 13.15 -17.46 -14.32
C PRO A 365 14.18 -16.93 -13.29
N TRP A 366 15.21 -17.70 -12.95
CA TRP A 366 16.25 -17.22 -12.05
C TRP A 366 17.15 -16.17 -12.70
N GLN A 367 17.40 -16.26 -14.00
CA GLN A 367 18.09 -15.20 -14.75
C GLN A 367 17.26 -13.91 -14.83
N VAL A 368 15.94 -14.03 -14.94
CA VAL A 368 15.02 -12.87 -14.87
C VAL A 368 15.11 -12.19 -13.51
N LEU A 369 15.05 -12.96 -12.41
CA LEU A 369 15.22 -12.40 -11.06
C LEU A 369 16.57 -11.71 -10.89
N ARG A 370 17.67 -12.34 -11.35
CA ARG A 370 19.02 -11.77 -11.30
C ARG A 370 19.13 -10.45 -12.05
N ALA A 371 18.51 -10.35 -13.21
CA ALA A 371 18.55 -9.15 -14.05
C ALA A 371 17.61 -8.03 -13.60
N ALA A 372 16.61 -8.34 -12.77
CA ALA A 372 15.53 -7.43 -12.37
C ALA A 372 16.01 -6.04 -11.86
N PRO A 373 17.09 -5.90 -11.06
CA PRO A 373 17.55 -4.60 -10.58
C PRO A 373 17.90 -3.61 -11.69
N GLN A 374 18.33 -4.10 -12.85
CA GLN A 374 18.72 -3.28 -14.00
C GLN A 374 17.65 -3.25 -15.10
N ALA A 375 16.91 -4.35 -15.29
CA ALA A 375 15.99 -4.54 -16.41
C ALA A 375 14.61 -3.92 -16.17
N LEU A 376 14.16 -3.85 -14.91
CA LEU A 376 12.80 -3.36 -14.63
C LEU A 376 12.65 -1.87 -14.91
N PRO A 377 11.50 -1.47 -15.50
CA PRO A 377 11.23 -0.06 -15.78
C PRO A 377 11.18 0.75 -14.49
N ARG A 378 11.87 1.88 -14.50
CA ARG A 378 11.79 2.86 -13.41
C ARG A 378 10.52 3.67 -13.55
N VAL A 379 9.90 3.97 -12.40
CA VAL A 379 8.68 4.78 -12.32
C VAL A 379 8.93 5.91 -11.33
N ALA A 380 8.81 7.15 -11.80
CA ALA A 380 8.98 8.32 -10.94
C ALA A 380 7.97 8.26 -9.78
N PHE A 381 8.38 8.80 -8.63
CA PHE A 381 7.49 8.82 -7.46
C PHE A 381 6.41 9.89 -7.65
N VAL A 382 5.20 9.44 -7.89
CA VAL A 382 3.97 10.24 -7.85
C VAL A 382 2.95 9.42 -7.07
N SER A 383 2.43 9.98 -5.97
CA SER A 383 1.38 9.36 -5.15
C SER A 383 0.16 10.26 -5.12
N ASP A 384 -1.04 9.70 -5.30
CA ASP A 384 -2.26 10.43 -5.61
C ASP A 384 -3.48 9.81 -4.92
N ASN A 385 -4.06 10.56 -3.97
CA ASN A 385 -5.32 10.25 -3.29
C ASN A 385 -6.51 11.08 -3.83
N GLY A 386 -6.33 11.79 -4.95
CA GLY A 386 -7.33 12.70 -5.51
C GLY A 386 -7.19 14.11 -4.97
N GLU A 387 -7.56 14.35 -3.73
CA GLU A 387 -7.47 15.66 -3.08
C GLU A 387 -6.02 16.06 -2.76
N THR A 388 -5.18 15.09 -2.48
CA THR A 388 -3.76 15.27 -2.16
C THR A 388 -2.87 14.47 -3.10
N LEU A 389 -1.80 15.10 -3.57
CA LEU A 389 -0.80 14.48 -4.43
C LEU A 389 0.60 14.83 -3.93
N VAL A 390 1.47 13.82 -3.86
CA VAL A 390 2.88 13.98 -3.50
C VAL A 390 3.77 13.50 -4.64
N THR A 391 4.78 14.30 -5.00
CA THR A 391 5.82 13.89 -5.94
C THR A 391 7.20 14.23 -5.38
N LEU A 392 8.18 13.40 -5.76
CA LEU A 392 9.57 13.58 -5.39
C LEU A 392 10.42 13.86 -6.62
N ASP A 393 11.43 14.70 -6.45
CA ASP A 393 12.57 14.77 -7.35
C ASP A 393 13.89 14.59 -6.56
N GLU A 394 15.03 14.83 -7.21
CA GLU A 394 16.34 14.63 -6.56
C GLU A 394 16.56 15.57 -5.38
N GLN A 395 15.94 16.74 -5.39
CA GLN A 395 16.21 17.84 -4.46
C GLN A 395 15.04 18.18 -3.54
N ALA A 396 13.80 17.83 -3.93
CA ALA A 396 12.61 18.32 -3.28
C ALA A 396 11.49 17.28 -3.17
N MET A 397 10.60 17.50 -2.23
CA MET A 397 9.28 16.91 -2.17
C MET A 397 8.24 18.00 -2.43
N TRP A 398 7.25 17.68 -3.23
CA TRP A 398 6.17 18.58 -3.58
C TRP A 398 4.84 17.99 -3.15
N LEU A 399 4.06 18.76 -2.43
CA LEU A 399 2.68 18.44 -2.05
C LEU A 399 1.73 19.35 -2.82
N ARG A 400 0.69 18.78 -3.40
CA ARG A 400 -0.48 19.50 -3.88
C ARG A 400 -1.69 19.11 -3.04
N THR A 401 -2.45 20.09 -2.56
CA THR A 401 -3.76 19.89 -1.95
C THR A 401 -4.84 20.61 -2.76
N ALA A 402 -6.10 20.23 -2.59
CA ALA A 402 -7.22 20.91 -3.26
C ALA A 402 -7.32 22.38 -2.86
N SER A 403 -6.92 22.75 -1.64
CA SER A 403 -7.07 24.11 -1.07
C SER A 403 -5.85 25.02 -1.25
N SER A 404 -4.62 24.46 -1.32
CA SER A 404 -3.39 25.28 -1.25
C SER A 404 -2.51 25.24 -2.49
N GLY A 405 -2.88 24.45 -3.51
CA GLY A 405 -2.03 24.28 -4.69
C GLY A 405 -0.71 23.54 -4.35
N TRP A 406 0.37 23.85 -5.09
CA TRP A 406 1.70 23.24 -4.89
C TRP A 406 2.47 23.89 -3.76
N GLN A 407 3.01 23.07 -2.87
CA GLN A 407 3.89 23.45 -1.77
C GLN A 407 5.22 22.71 -1.91
N HIS A 408 6.31 23.41 -1.76
CA HIS A 408 7.66 22.85 -1.67
C HIS A 408 7.93 22.42 -0.23
N LEU A 409 8.39 21.19 -0.05
CA LEU A 409 8.73 20.62 1.25
C LEU A 409 10.15 20.07 1.21
N SER A 410 10.84 20.08 2.36
CA SER A 410 12.12 19.41 2.49
C SER A 410 11.95 17.92 2.19
N ARG A 411 12.83 17.37 1.36
CA ARG A 411 12.83 15.94 1.08
C ARG A 411 13.13 15.17 2.36
N PRO A 412 12.36 14.12 2.72
CA PRO A 412 12.78 13.19 3.75
C PRO A 412 14.13 12.60 3.37
N GLU A 413 15.01 12.41 4.34
CA GLU A 413 16.28 11.71 4.10
C GLU A 413 16.00 10.38 3.39
N ALA A 414 16.79 10.09 2.37
CA ALA A 414 16.70 8.79 1.72
C ALA A 414 16.94 7.71 2.79
N PRO A 415 16.09 6.67 2.87
CA PRO A 415 16.33 5.59 3.82
C PRO A 415 17.74 5.07 3.58
N ALA A 416 18.50 4.91 4.67
CA ALA A 416 19.84 4.32 4.59
C ALA A 416 19.77 2.99 3.84
N PRO A 417 20.81 2.64 3.05
CA PRO A 417 20.85 1.34 2.41
C PRO A 417 20.59 0.25 3.45
N ARG A 418 19.56 -0.58 3.20
CA ARG A 418 19.22 -1.67 4.11
C ARG A 418 20.29 -2.75 3.99
N ILE A 419 21.38 -2.59 4.76
CA ILE A 419 22.50 -3.53 4.80
C ILE A 419 22.09 -4.66 5.74
N HIS A 420 22.11 -5.89 5.24
CA HIS A 420 22.05 -7.08 6.10
C HIS A 420 23.23 -7.03 7.06
N ARG A 421 22.99 -6.83 8.35
CA ARG A 421 23.94 -7.25 9.36
C ARG A 421 23.67 -8.73 9.59
N GLU A 422 24.59 -9.56 9.11
CA GLU A 422 24.69 -10.92 9.63
C GLU A 422 24.91 -10.76 11.14
N GLU A 423 23.93 -11.13 11.93
CA GLU A 423 24.15 -11.32 13.37
C GLU A 423 25.06 -12.55 13.52
N PRO A 424 26.11 -12.48 14.36
CA PRO A 424 27.08 -13.54 14.55
C PRO A 424 26.47 -14.82 15.14
#